data_cd044012238c24749573b3eb99306f70
#
_entry.id   cd044012238c24749573b3eb99306f70
#
_cell.length_a   1.000
_cell.length_b   1.000
_cell.length_c   1.000
_cell.angle_alpha   90.00
_cell.angle_beta   90.00
_cell.angle_gamma   90.00
#
_symmetry.space_group_name_H-M   'P 1'
#
loop_
_entity.id
_entity.type
_entity.pdbx_description
1 polymer ?
#
loop_
_entity_poly.entity_id
_entity_poly.type
_entity_poly.pdbx_seq_one_letter_code
_entity_poly.pdbx_strand_id
1 'polypeptide(L)'
;MSGSDPRRLVLGNHLAELNRLAVWIEGWAQESVSPDVSLALQLCLEEAVANIIMYGAIYGGLEIAVELERRGQTLIARIEDNGRPFDPTQKPPPRLATTLKDAKIGNLGIYLARSFARHMDYERRQGRNRLTLRFDEPQAASPQP
;
A
#
# COMPACT_ATOMS: atom_id res chain seq x y z
N MET A 1 -23.68 9.19 -0.64
CA MET A 1 -22.49 9.98 -0.96
C MET A 1 -21.40 9.07 -1.52
N SER A 2 -20.85 9.44 -2.61
CA SER A 2 -19.97 8.60 -3.38
C SER A 2 -18.48 8.74 -3.05
N GLY A 3 -18.12 9.19 -1.89
CA GLY A 3 -16.72 9.25 -1.49
C GLY A 3 -16.55 9.55 -0.02
N SER A 4 -15.61 8.90 0.61
CA SER A 4 -15.13 9.29 1.92
C SER A 4 -14.02 10.32 1.74
N ASP A 5 -13.94 11.27 2.64
CA ASP A 5 -12.83 12.22 2.66
C ASP A 5 -11.50 11.47 2.74
N PRO A 6 -10.45 11.97 2.07
CA PRO A 6 -9.13 11.35 2.18
C PRO A 6 -8.69 11.31 3.64
N ARG A 7 -8.14 10.16 4.02
CA ARG A 7 -7.57 9.98 5.36
C ARG A 7 -6.07 9.87 5.25
N ARG A 8 -5.37 10.50 6.16
CA ARG A 8 -3.92 10.57 6.16
C ARG A 8 -3.35 10.07 7.48
N LEU A 9 -2.31 9.24 7.39
CA LEU A 9 -1.57 8.74 8.54
C LEU A 9 -0.09 9.02 8.33
N VAL A 10 0.55 9.62 9.32
CA VAL A 10 1.99 9.84 9.30
C VAL A 10 2.66 8.82 10.21
N LEU A 11 3.69 8.16 9.69
CA LEU A 11 4.41 7.12 10.37
C LEU A 11 5.88 7.48 10.55
N GLY A 12 6.46 7.04 11.65
CA GLY A 12 7.90 7.18 11.89
C GLY A 12 8.69 6.01 11.31
N ASN A 13 9.99 6.08 11.45
CA ASN A 13 10.92 5.09 10.87
C ASN A 13 11.14 3.90 11.82
N HIS A 14 10.07 3.21 12.18
CA HIS A 14 10.13 2.05 13.07
C HIS A 14 9.18 0.97 12.59
N LEU A 15 9.65 -0.28 12.57
CA LEU A 15 8.80 -1.42 12.18
C LEU A 15 7.56 -1.57 13.06
N ALA A 16 7.64 -1.12 14.32
CA ALA A 16 6.47 -1.12 15.20
C ALA A 16 5.31 -0.28 14.67
N GLU A 17 5.58 0.68 13.80
CA GLU A 17 4.54 1.49 13.16
C GLU A 17 3.64 0.68 12.23
N LEU A 18 4.07 -0.50 11.81
CA LEU A 18 3.24 -1.37 10.96
C LEU A 18 1.96 -1.80 11.67
N ASN A 19 2.01 -1.99 12.98
CA ASN A 19 0.79 -2.32 13.75
C ASN A 19 -0.20 -1.16 13.74
N ARG A 20 0.30 0.04 13.87
CA ARG A 20 -0.51 1.25 13.83
C ARG A 20 -1.14 1.43 12.45
N LEU A 21 -0.37 1.17 11.41
CA LEU A 21 -0.85 1.20 10.04
C LEU A 21 -1.97 0.18 9.83
N ALA A 22 -1.78 -1.05 10.28
CA ALA A 22 -2.77 -2.12 10.12
C ALA A 22 -4.10 -1.75 10.78
N VAL A 23 -4.06 -1.26 12.01
CA VAL A 23 -5.27 -0.84 12.73
C VAL A 23 -5.98 0.30 12.00
N TRP A 24 -5.21 1.25 11.50
CA TRP A 24 -5.77 2.40 10.77
C TRP A 24 -6.45 1.98 9.46
N ILE A 25 -5.82 1.10 8.69
CA ILE A 25 -6.40 0.56 7.45
C ILE A 25 -7.68 -0.20 7.77
N GLU A 26 -7.63 -1.07 8.77
CA GLU A 26 -8.75 -1.89 9.15
C GLU A 26 -9.96 -1.03 9.56
N GLY A 27 -9.72 0.01 10.34
CA GLY A 27 -10.78 0.94 10.74
C GLY A 27 -11.39 1.68 9.55
N TRP A 28 -10.57 2.08 8.59
CA TRP A 28 -11.06 2.77 7.40
C TRP A 28 -11.83 1.82 6.49
N ALA A 29 -11.34 0.59 6.34
CA ALA A 29 -11.90 -0.38 5.41
C ALA A 29 -13.17 -1.06 5.91
N GLN A 30 -13.38 -1.06 7.21
CA GLN A 30 -14.39 -1.89 7.87
C GLN A 30 -15.81 -1.73 7.34
N GLU A 31 -16.21 -0.51 6.97
CA GLU A 31 -17.56 -0.23 6.50
C GLU A 31 -17.63 0.04 5.01
N SER A 32 -16.49 0.18 4.35
CA SER A 32 -16.44 0.74 3.00
C SER A 32 -15.83 -0.16 1.96
N VAL A 33 -15.21 -1.26 2.38
CA VAL A 33 -14.37 -2.06 1.49
C VAL A 33 -14.69 -3.54 1.67
N SER A 34 -14.77 -4.26 0.55
CA SER A 34 -14.97 -5.71 0.61
C SER A 34 -13.79 -6.41 1.30
N PRO A 35 -14.01 -7.55 1.96
CA PRO A 35 -12.95 -8.25 2.67
C PRO A 35 -11.73 -8.58 1.80
N ASP A 36 -11.93 -8.99 0.58
CA ASP A 36 -10.82 -9.36 -0.31
C ASP A 36 -9.97 -8.15 -0.69
N VAL A 37 -10.61 -7.04 -1.02
CA VAL A 37 -9.90 -5.81 -1.36
C VAL A 37 -9.23 -5.23 -0.12
N SER A 38 -9.89 -5.29 1.04
CA SER A 38 -9.30 -4.84 2.30
C SER A 38 -8.02 -5.60 2.63
N LEU A 39 -8.04 -6.91 2.47
CA LEU A 39 -6.86 -7.74 2.71
C LEU A 39 -5.74 -7.40 1.74
N ALA A 40 -6.05 -7.28 0.45
CA ALA A 40 -5.07 -6.92 -0.56
C ALA A 40 -4.46 -5.54 -0.28
N LEU A 41 -5.30 -4.57 0.05
CA LEU A 41 -4.88 -3.23 0.40
C LEU A 41 -3.93 -3.25 1.60
N GLN A 42 -4.31 -3.95 2.65
CA GLN A 42 -3.51 -4.05 3.86
C GLN A 42 -2.15 -4.68 3.60
N LEU A 43 -2.12 -5.81 2.90
CA LEU A 43 -0.87 -6.49 2.58
C LEU A 43 0.05 -5.61 1.72
N CYS A 44 -0.51 -4.97 0.70
CA CYS A 44 0.27 -4.10 -0.18
C CYS A 44 0.86 -2.90 0.56
N LEU A 45 0.06 -2.25 1.39
CA LEU A 45 0.52 -1.08 2.14
C LEU A 45 1.55 -1.45 3.21
N GLU A 46 1.32 -2.53 3.93
CA GLU A 46 2.28 -2.99 4.94
C GLU A 46 3.64 -3.30 4.32
N GLU A 47 3.64 -3.98 3.18
CA GLU A 47 4.88 -4.31 2.49
C GLU A 47 5.57 -3.07 1.93
N ALA A 48 4.82 -2.17 1.34
CA ALA A 48 5.39 -0.93 0.81
C ALA A 48 6.02 -0.09 1.92
N VAL A 49 5.32 0.06 3.04
CA VAL A 49 5.83 0.81 4.18
C VAL A 49 7.03 0.09 4.82
N ALA A 50 6.96 -1.23 4.97
CA ALA A 50 8.08 -2.00 5.50
C ALA A 50 9.34 -1.83 4.65
N ASN A 51 9.20 -1.84 3.34
CA ASN A 51 10.31 -1.61 2.42
C ASN A 51 10.92 -0.23 2.62
N ILE A 52 10.11 0.79 2.76
CA ILE A 52 10.59 2.15 3.01
C ILE A 52 11.38 2.20 4.32
N ILE A 53 10.84 1.61 5.38
CA ILE A 53 11.50 1.59 6.69
C ILE A 53 12.84 0.86 6.62
N MET A 54 12.88 -0.27 5.93
CA MET A 54 14.09 -1.10 5.87
C MET A 54 15.16 -0.53 4.95
N TYR A 55 14.77 0.10 3.85
CA TYR A 55 15.70 0.49 2.79
C TYR A 55 15.77 1.98 2.51
N GLY A 56 14.83 2.76 3.02
CA GLY A 56 14.72 4.17 2.71
C GLY A 56 15.52 5.11 3.59
N ALA A 57 16.27 4.60 4.55
CA ALA A 57 16.95 5.41 5.56
C ALA A 57 17.84 6.49 4.95
N ILE A 58 17.72 7.70 5.47
CA ILE A 58 18.52 8.86 5.10
C ILE A 58 18.97 9.58 6.36
N TYR A 59 19.94 10.50 6.20
CA TYR A 59 20.28 11.40 7.28
C TYR A 59 19.12 12.41 7.49
N GLY A 60 18.76 12.66 8.73
CA GLY A 60 17.78 13.67 9.08
C GLY A 60 16.37 13.19 9.36
N GLY A 61 16.16 11.90 9.37
CA GLY A 61 14.86 11.33 9.76
C GLY A 61 13.94 11.03 8.57
N LEU A 62 13.55 9.78 8.50
CA LEU A 62 12.61 9.30 7.51
C LEU A 62 11.18 9.58 7.98
N GLU A 63 10.40 10.19 7.11
CA GLU A 63 8.99 10.45 7.36
C GLU A 63 8.16 9.79 6.27
N ILE A 64 7.12 9.08 6.67
CA ILE A 64 6.26 8.33 5.77
C ILE A 64 4.82 8.80 6.00
N ALA A 65 4.13 9.11 4.91
CA ALA A 65 2.72 9.47 4.96
C ALA A 65 1.92 8.52 4.07
N VAL A 66 0.80 8.03 4.58
CA VAL A 66 -0.11 7.17 3.83
C VAL A 66 -1.45 7.86 3.74
N GLU A 67 -2.01 7.93 2.54
CA GLU A 67 -3.34 8.47 2.32
C GLU A 67 -4.23 7.42 1.70
N LEU A 68 -5.46 7.35 2.18
CA LEU A 68 -6.49 6.46 1.64
C LEU A 68 -7.70 7.30 1.23
N GLU A 69 -8.21 6.99 0.05
CA GLU A 69 -9.34 7.70 -0.52
C GLU A 69 -10.19 6.73 -1.32
N ARG A 70 -11.49 6.93 -1.29
CA ARG A 70 -12.40 6.17 -2.14
C ARG A 70 -13.12 7.11 -3.10
N ARG A 71 -13.08 6.79 -4.38
CA ARG A 71 -13.83 7.50 -5.42
C ARG A 71 -14.69 6.49 -6.16
N GLY A 72 -15.98 6.46 -5.85
CA GLY A 72 -16.89 5.48 -6.44
C GLY A 72 -16.47 4.06 -6.09
N GLN A 73 -16.14 3.27 -7.10
CA GLN A 73 -15.69 1.89 -6.94
C GLN A 73 -14.17 1.76 -6.90
N THR A 74 -13.45 2.86 -6.91
CA THR A 74 -12.00 2.84 -6.92
C THR A 74 -11.45 3.29 -5.57
N LEU A 75 -10.58 2.47 -5.00
CA LEU A 75 -9.83 2.82 -3.81
C LEU A 75 -8.45 3.30 -4.24
N ILE A 76 -8.01 4.41 -3.70
CA ILE A 76 -6.72 5.00 -4.02
C ILE A 76 -5.90 5.05 -2.74
N ALA A 77 -4.71 4.45 -2.78
CA ALA A 77 -3.75 4.52 -1.70
C ALA A 77 -2.50 5.23 -2.20
N ARG A 78 -2.04 6.23 -1.46
CA ARG A 78 -0.81 6.95 -1.76
C ARG A 78 0.14 6.82 -0.60
N ILE A 79 1.40 6.53 -0.92
CA ILE A 79 2.45 6.43 0.07
C ILE A 79 3.54 7.40 -0.35
N GLU A 80 3.84 8.37 0.50
CA GLU A 80 4.92 9.32 0.29
C GLU A 80 5.99 9.16 1.35
N ASP A 81 7.24 9.29 0.95
CA ASP A 81 8.35 9.30 1.90
C ASP A 81 9.47 10.20 1.38
N ASN A 82 10.30 10.66 2.29
CA ASN A 82 11.46 11.49 1.99
C ASN A 82 12.77 10.68 1.97
N GLY A 83 12.67 9.38 1.79
CA GLY A 83 13.81 8.48 1.76
C GLY A 83 14.54 8.47 0.43
N ARG A 84 15.41 7.50 0.30
CA ARG A 84 16.15 7.29 -0.95
C ARG A 84 15.20 6.99 -2.09
N PRO A 85 15.58 7.34 -3.35
CA PRO A 85 14.81 6.93 -4.50
C PRO A 85 14.67 5.40 -4.54
N PHE A 86 13.43 4.95 -4.61
CA PHE A 86 13.15 3.52 -4.72
C PHE A 86 11.84 3.35 -5.50
N ASP A 87 11.96 2.77 -6.69
CA ASP A 87 10.80 2.54 -7.55
C ASP A 87 10.40 1.06 -7.47
N PRO A 88 9.36 0.72 -6.70
CA PRO A 88 8.92 -0.67 -6.59
C PRO A 88 8.34 -1.22 -7.89
N THR A 89 7.94 -0.35 -8.82
CA THR A 89 7.39 -0.79 -10.10
C THR A 89 8.47 -1.42 -10.99
N GLN A 90 9.73 -1.14 -10.72
CA GLN A 90 10.87 -1.66 -11.49
C GLN A 90 11.43 -2.96 -10.92
N LYS A 91 10.96 -3.40 -9.75
CA LYS A 91 11.43 -4.65 -9.19
C LYS A 91 10.90 -5.83 -9.99
N PRO A 92 11.77 -6.79 -10.33
CA PRO A 92 11.29 -8.01 -10.99
C PRO A 92 10.38 -8.79 -10.03
N PRO A 93 9.43 -9.57 -10.56
CA PRO A 93 8.60 -10.41 -9.71
C PRO A 93 9.50 -11.38 -8.93
N PRO A 94 9.15 -11.67 -7.67
CA PRO A 94 9.94 -12.60 -6.88
C PRO A 94 9.92 -13.98 -7.54
N ARG A 95 11.03 -14.68 -7.46
CA ARG A 95 11.03 -16.09 -7.81
C ARG A 95 10.08 -16.77 -6.84
N LEU A 96 9.26 -17.68 -7.38
CA LEU A 96 8.41 -18.48 -6.53
C LEU A 96 9.28 -19.11 -5.45
N ALA A 97 9.05 -18.70 -4.23
CA ALA A 97 9.80 -19.22 -3.11
C ALA A 97 9.49 -20.71 -2.96
N THR A 98 10.52 -21.51 -2.91
CA THR A 98 10.37 -22.96 -2.71
C THR A 98 9.88 -23.27 -1.30
N THR A 99 10.05 -22.30 -0.38
CA THR A 99 9.54 -22.40 1.00
C THR A 99 9.03 -21.05 1.44
N LEU A 100 8.09 -21.04 2.39
CA LEU A 100 7.60 -19.81 2.99
C LEU A 100 8.70 -18.97 3.63
N LYS A 101 9.81 -19.61 4.02
CA LYS A 101 10.96 -18.90 4.59
C LYS A 101 11.70 -18.06 3.56
N ASP A 102 11.60 -18.43 2.29
CA ASP A 102 12.25 -17.70 1.22
C ASP A 102 11.38 -16.57 0.68
N ALA A 103 10.11 -16.52 1.08
CA ALA A 103 9.23 -15.40 0.81
C ALA A 103 9.61 -14.26 1.73
N LYS A 104 10.68 -13.55 1.39
CA LYS A 104 11.10 -12.38 2.16
C LYS A 104 10.03 -11.32 2.08
N ILE A 105 9.69 -10.77 3.24
CA ILE A 105 8.96 -9.52 3.35
C ILE A 105 9.60 -8.53 2.36
N GLY A 106 8.81 -7.88 1.54
CA GLY A 106 9.29 -6.91 0.58
C GLY A 106 9.27 -7.36 -0.88
N ASN A 107 9.37 -8.66 -1.15
CA ASN A 107 9.23 -9.16 -2.50
C ASN A 107 7.80 -9.62 -2.79
N LEU A 108 7.20 -10.29 -1.83
CA LEU A 108 5.84 -10.80 -1.98
C LEU A 108 4.82 -9.68 -2.03
N GLY A 109 4.98 -8.64 -1.21
CA GLY A 109 4.05 -7.53 -1.16
C GLY A 109 4.01 -6.74 -2.46
N ILE A 110 5.16 -6.47 -3.07
CA ILE A 110 5.20 -5.80 -4.38
C ILE A 110 4.54 -6.67 -5.44
N TYR A 111 4.79 -7.97 -5.39
CA TYR A 111 4.13 -8.92 -6.28
C TYR A 111 2.62 -8.90 -6.09
N LEU A 112 2.15 -8.92 -4.85
CA LEU A 112 0.72 -8.84 -4.55
C LEU A 112 0.12 -7.52 -5.02
N ALA A 113 0.84 -6.41 -4.81
CA ALA A 113 0.38 -5.12 -5.29
C ALA A 113 0.16 -5.12 -6.80
N ARG A 114 1.10 -5.68 -7.55
CA ARG A 114 0.98 -5.79 -9.01
C ARG A 114 -0.16 -6.70 -9.44
N SER A 115 -0.49 -7.70 -8.61
CA SER A 115 -1.54 -8.67 -8.93
C SER A 115 -2.93 -8.16 -8.60
N PHE A 116 -3.07 -7.39 -7.51
CA PHE A 116 -4.37 -6.94 -7.02
C PHE A 116 -4.65 -5.47 -7.32
N ALA A 117 -3.64 -4.65 -7.40
CA ALA A 117 -3.83 -3.25 -7.75
C ALA A 117 -4.06 -3.14 -9.26
N ARG A 118 -5.08 -2.39 -9.63
CA ARG A 118 -5.37 -2.09 -11.03
C ARG A 118 -4.25 -1.28 -11.67
N HIS A 119 -3.72 -0.33 -10.92
CA HIS A 119 -2.62 0.51 -11.32
C HIS A 119 -1.65 0.68 -10.19
N MET A 120 -0.38 0.77 -10.53
CA MET A 120 0.69 1.08 -9.60
C MET A 120 1.59 2.08 -10.29
N ASP A 121 1.60 3.33 -9.78
CA ASP A 121 2.38 4.42 -10.34
C ASP A 121 3.40 4.91 -9.32
N TYR A 122 4.61 5.15 -9.78
CA TYR A 122 5.67 5.70 -8.97
C TYR A 122 6.12 7.04 -9.53
N GLU A 123 6.35 8.00 -8.64
CA GLU A 123 6.88 9.30 -9.00
C GLU A 123 7.92 9.72 -7.98
N ARG A 124 9.03 10.26 -8.47
CA ARG A 124 10.04 10.89 -7.62
C ARG A 124 10.02 12.37 -7.91
N ARG A 125 9.69 13.17 -6.92
CA ARG A 125 9.53 14.60 -7.10
C ARG A 125 9.93 15.36 -5.84
N GLN A 126 10.78 16.37 -6.01
CA GLN A 126 11.18 17.27 -4.92
C GLN A 126 11.74 16.52 -3.71
N GLY A 127 12.55 15.49 -3.95
CA GLY A 127 13.17 14.73 -2.88
C GLY A 127 12.23 13.74 -2.19
N ARG A 128 11.07 13.46 -2.76
CA ARG A 128 10.10 12.53 -2.20
C ARG A 128 9.74 11.43 -3.18
N ASN A 129 9.59 10.23 -2.66
CA ASN A 129 8.98 9.12 -3.38
C ASN A 129 7.48 9.18 -3.18
N ARG A 130 6.73 8.92 -4.25
CA ARG A 130 5.28 8.81 -4.18
C ARG A 130 4.83 7.59 -4.95
N LEU A 131 4.25 6.65 -4.24
CA LEU A 131 3.66 5.45 -4.83
C LEU A 131 2.15 5.57 -4.73
N THR A 132 1.47 5.39 -5.86
CA THR A 132 0.01 5.42 -5.92
C THR A 132 -0.49 4.05 -6.37
N LEU A 133 -1.36 3.46 -5.57
CA LEU A 133 -1.99 2.18 -5.86
C LEU A 133 -3.49 2.40 -6.04
N ARG A 134 -4.08 1.75 -7.03
CA ARG A 134 -5.52 1.80 -7.28
C ARG A 134 -6.09 0.40 -7.29
N PHE A 135 -7.16 0.24 -6.52
CA PHE A 135 -7.87 -1.02 -6.40
C PHE A 135 -9.32 -0.80 -6.80
N ASP A 136 -9.88 -1.71 -7.58
CA ASP A 136 -11.29 -1.65 -7.91
C ASP A 136 -12.08 -2.54 -6.95
N GLU A 137 -13.15 -1.97 -6.38
CA GLU A 137 -14.11 -2.76 -5.66
C GLU A 137 -14.91 -3.59 -6.66
N PRO A 138 -15.10 -4.87 -6.40
CA PRO A 138 -16.00 -5.64 -7.24
C PRO A 138 -17.40 -5.02 -7.15
N GLN A 139 -18.06 -4.89 -8.29
CA GLN A 139 -19.45 -4.47 -8.30
C GLN A 139 -20.26 -5.45 -7.47
N ALA A 140 -21.16 -4.91 -6.65
CA ALA A 140 -22.13 -5.76 -5.99
C ALA A 140 -22.76 -6.65 -7.07
N ALA A 141 -22.67 -7.95 -6.86
CA ALA A 141 -23.26 -8.88 -7.83
C ALA A 141 -24.70 -8.46 -8.06
N SER A 142 -25.04 -8.14 -9.29
CA SER A 142 -26.44 -7.92 -9.65
C SER A 142 -27.21 -9.13 -9.17
N PRO A 143 -28.33 -8.96 -8.47
CA PRO A 143 -29.12 -10.13 -8.10
C PRO A 143 -29.39 -10.90 -9.38
N GLN A 144 -28.90 -12.10 -9.45
CA GLN A 144 -29.17 -12.95 -10.58
C GLN A 144 -30.68 -13.19 -10.65
N PRO A 145 -31.30 -13.02 -11.81
CA PRO A 145 -32.71 -13.32 -11.94
C PRO A 145 -33.01 -14.77 -11.64
#